data_749806d488200b78bf25371777b761cf
#
_entry.id   749806d488200b78bf25371777b761cf
#
_cell.length_a   1.000
_cell.length_b   1.000
_cell.length_c   1.000
_cell.angle_alpha   90.00
_cell.angle_beta   90.00
_cell.angle_gamma   90.00
#
_symmetry.space_group_name_H-M   'P 1'
#
loop_
_entity.id
_entity.type
_entity.pdbx_description
1 polymer ?
#
loop_
_entity_poly.entity_id
_entity_poly.type
_entity_poly.pdbx_seq_one_letter_code
_entity_poly.pdbx_strand_id
1 'polypeptide(L)'
;MENFYNKNGLIFWTEEEIKLRRVFEEYFSNEIINSLRKQNSAFQIVQVEAPLLTPKEFINKNYTNEDMWCFDDVVLRPETTMGSYEYAKQLLSGFNDVKYRPPIVVWQHGKSFRKEQDQPTKFMRLKEFYQLEFQIIFSEKTANDYSITLYPSIEKAISNMIGECRIEKSDRLPDYSEETIDIICEKANMEVCSMSKRKDFDGYKVIEIAIGTDRCIYNFQNK
;
A
#
# COMPACT_ATOMS: atom_id res chain seq x y z
N MET A 1 -20.03 24.10 2.36
CA MET A 1 -18.91 25.07 2.59
C MET A 1 -17.61 24.32 2.44
N GLU A 2 -16.83 24.59 1.39
CA GLU A 2 -15.45 24.08 1.32
C GLU A 2 -14.64 24.77 2.41
N ASN A 3 -14.23 24.02 3.42
CA ASN A 3 -13.34 24.60 4.42
C ASN A 3 -11.89 24.63 3.91
N PHE A 4 -11.04 25.41 4.59
CA PHE A 4 -9.64 25.58 4.23
C PHE A 4 -8.89 24.24 4.08
N TYR A 5 -9.16 23.28 4.94
CA TYR A 5 -8.47 22.00 4.95
C TYR A 5 -8.75 21.19 3.68
N ASN A 6 -10.00 21.05 3.28
CA ASN A 6 -10.36 20.31 2.07
C ASN A 6 -9.70 20.86 0.81
N LYS A 7 -9.66 22.21 0.66
CA LYS A 7 -8.98 22.86 -0.47
C LYS A 7 -7.49 22.53 -0.56
N ASN A 8 -6.86 22.28 0.58
CA ASN A 8 -5.42 22.01 0.66
C ASN A 8 -5.08 20.51 0.72
N GLY A 9 -6.06 19.62 0.51
CA GLY A 9 -5.83 18.18 0.59
C GLY A 9 -5.63 17.67 2.01
N LEU A 10 -6.15 18.40 2.99
CA LEU A 10 -6.15 18.06 4.40
C LEU A 10 -7.61 17.92 4.83
N ILE A 11 -7.99 16.78 5.36
CA ILE A 11 -9.37 16.53 5.78
C ILE A 11 -9.44 16.14 7.24
N PHE A 12 -10.56 16.47 7.87
CA PHE A 12 -10.91 15.91 9.17
C PHE A 12 -11.65 14.59 8.97
N TRP A 13 -11.23 13.59 9.70
CA TRP A 13 -11.90 12.30 9.76
C TRP A 13 -12.87 12.29 10.94
N THR A 14 -14.13 12.05 10.66
CA THR A 14 -15.17 11.91 11.68
C THR A 14 -15.01 10.60 12.46
N GLU A 15 -15.72 10.49 13.60
CA GLU A 15 -15.71 9.24 14.37
C GLU A 15 -16.18 8.05 13.54
N GLU A 16 -17.18 8.23 12.68
CA GLU A 16 -17.71 7.20 11.80
C GLU A 16 -16.67 6.75 10.77
N GLU A 17 -15.97 7.68 10.15
CA GLU A 17 -14.92 7.39 9.16
C GLU A 17 -13.70 6.72 9.81
N ILE A 18 -13.36 7.09 11.05
CA ILE A 18 -12.32 6.39 11.82
C ILE A 18 -12.73 4.94 12.11
N LYS A 19 -13.99 4.70 12.45
CA LYS A 19 -14.52 3.34 12.65
C LYS A 19 -14.50 2.54 11.34
N LEU A 20 -14.95 3.15 10.23
CA LEU A 20 -14.90 2.54 8.89
C LEU A 20 -13.48 2.17 8.49
N ARG A 21 -12.50 3.03 8.75
CA ARG A 21 -11.09 2.74 8.44
C ARG A 21 -10.60 1.48 9.13
N ARG A 22 -10.96 1.28 10.41
CA ARG A 22 -10.63 0.06 11.16
C ARG A 22 -11.31 -1.17 10.58
N VAL A 23 -12.58 -1.05 10.19
CA VAL A 23 -13.32 -2.14 9.52
C VAL A 23 -12.64 -2.51 8.19
N PHE A 24 -12.25 -1.53 7.39
CA PHE A 24 -11.56 -1.78 6.13
C PHE A 24 -10.17 -2.40 6.32
N GLU A 25 -9.40 -1.90 7.29
CA GLU A 25 -8.11 -2.50 7.64
C GLU A 25 -8.27 -3.97 8.00
N GLU A 26 -9.19 -4.29 8.92
CA GLU A 26 -9.44 -5.66 9.37
C GLU A 26 -9.96 -6.55 8.22
N TYR A 27 -10.93 -6.07 7.46
CA TYR A 27 -11.52 -6.84 6.37
C TYR A 27 -10.50 -7.13 5.26
N PHE A 28 -9.83 -6.09 4.73
CA PHE A 28 -8.89 -6.28 3.63
C PHE A 28 -7.66 -7.08 4.05
N SER A 29 -7.13 -6.84 5.25
CA SER A 29 -5.99 -7.62 5.74
C SER A 29 -6.35 -9.11 5.89
N ASN A 30 -7.52 -9.42 6.44
CA ASN A 30 -7.99 -10.79 6.57
C ASN A 30 -8.19 -11.47 5.21
N GLU A 31 -8.81 -10.80 4.22
CA GLU A 31 -9.02 -11.37 2.89
C GLU A 31 -7.69 -11.64 2.16
N ILE A 32 -6.73 -10.71 2.23
CA ILE A 32 -5.41 -10.89 1.64
C ILE A 32 -4.65 -12.03 2.33
N ILE A 33 -4.61 -12.04 3.66
CA ILE A 33 -3.93 -13.08 4.44
C ILE A 33 -4.54 -14.46 4.16
N ASN A 34 -5.87 -14.56 4.11
CA ASN A 34 -6.56 -15.80 3.79
C ASN A 34 -6.27 -16.27 2.36
N SER A 35 -6.24 -15.35 1.39
CA SER A 35 -5.89 -15.66 0.02
C SER A 35 -4.46 -16.18 -0.12
N LEU A 36 -3.50 -15.55 0.58
CA LEU A 36 -2.11 -16.01 0.62
C LEU A 36 -1.98 -17.40 1.26
N ARG A 37 -2.60 -17.63 2.41
CA ARG A 37 -2.55 -18.92 3.12
C ARG A 37 -3.18 -20.05 2.32
N LYS A 38 -4.23 -19.79 1.55
CA LYS A 38 -4.83 -20.78 0.64
C LYS A 38 -3.86 -21.19 -0.49
N GLN A 39 -3.03 -20.28 -0.96
CA GLN A 39 -2.04 -20.57 -2.01
C GLN A 39 -0.81 -21.27 -1.44
N ASN A 40 -0.36 -20.87 -0.26
CA ASN A 40 0.78 -21.47 0.42
C ASN A 40 0.70 -21.22 1.93
N SER A 41 0.48 -22.29 2.70
CA SER A 41 0.42 -22.22 4.17
C SER A 41 1.75 -21.86 4.84
N ALA A 42 2.87 -21.92 4.11
CA ALA A 42 4.21 -21.59 4.62
C ALA A 42 4.50 -20.08 4.69
N PHE A 43 3.60 -19.22 4.21
CA PHE A 43 3.77 -17.77 4.37
C PHE A 43 3.88 -17.37 5.84
N GLN A 44 4.99 -16.75 6.18
CA GLN A 44 5.22 -16.11 7.48
C GLN A 44 4.75 -14.66 7.36
N ILE A 45 3.69 -14.30 8.09
CA ILE A 45 2.99 -13.02 7.94
C ILE A 45 3.19 -12.18 9.19
N VAL A 46 3.74 -11.00 9.02
CA VAL A 46 4.12 -10.09 10.11
C VAL A 46 3.53 -8.70 9.86
N GLN A 47 2.82 -8.17 10.84
CA GLN A 47 2.40 -6.78 10.85
C GLN A 47 3.50 -5.92 11.45
N VAL A 48 3.71 -4.73 10.91
CA VAL A 48 4.63 -3.74 11.43
C VAL A 48 3.99 -2.35 11.43
N GLU A 49 4.45 -1.48 12.29
CA GLU A 49 4.22 -0.04 12.20
C GLU A 49 5.58 0.64 12.10
N ALA A 50 5.94 1.04 10.89
CA ALA A 50 7.19 1.74 10.65
C ALA A 50 7.06 3.23 10.99
N PRO A 51 8.16 3.91 11.38
CA PRO A 51 8.15 5.34 11.68
C PRO A 51 7.63 6.18 10.52
N LEU A 52 6.98 7.31 10.83
CA LEU A 52 6.55 8.30 9.84
C LEU A 52 7.75 9.09 9.27
N LEU A 53 8.76 9.32 10.09
CA LEU A 53 10.01 9.92 9.67
C LEU A 53 10.95 8.83 9.14
N THR A 54 11.41 9.00 7.93
CA THR A 54 12.27 8.04 7.25
C THR A 54 13.56 8.75 6.80
N PRO A 55 14.76 8.16 7.01
CA PRO A 55 16.00 8.70 6.46
C PRO A 55 15.89 8.86 4.94
N LYS A 56 16.36 10.00 4.42
CA LYS A 56 16.32 10.30 2.97
C LYS A 56 16.99 9.23 2.13
N GLU A 57 18.05 8.63 2.61
CA GLU A 57 18.80 7.60 1.92
C GLU A 57 18.01 6.31 1.64
N PHE A 58 16.94 6.07 2.41
CA PHE A 58 16.06 4.90 2.21
C PHE A 58 14.89 5.18 1.26
N ILE A 59 14.69 6.44 0.87
CA ILE A 59 13.58 6.78 -0.01
C ILE A 59 13.90 6.41 -1.45
N ASN A 60 12.90 5.87 -2.13
CA ASN A 60 13.01 5.53 -3.54
C ASN A 60 13.34 6.78 -4.37
N LYS A 61 14.28 6.64 -5.32
CA LYS A 61 14.77 7.72 -6.19
C LYS A 61 13.69 8.37 -7.07
N ASN A 62 12.53 7.76 -7.18
CA ASN A 62 11.40 8.33 -7.91
C ASN A 62 10.72 9.49 -7.16
N TYR A 63 11.04 9.69 -5.88
CA TYR A 63 10.57 10.84 -5.11
C TYR A 63 11.64 11.92 -5.06
N THR A 64 11.28 13.13 -5.44
CA THR A 64 12.14 14.31 -5.37
C THR A 64 11.88 15.10 -4.07
N ASN A 65 12.74 16.09 -3.77
CA ASN A 65 12.51 16.98 -2.64
C ASN A 65 11.24 17.84 -2.81
N GLU A 66 10.74 17.99 -4.03
CA GLU A 66 9.51 18.72 -4.34
C GLU A 66 8.28 17.90 -3.96
N ASP A 67 8.38 16.57 -4.02
CA ASP A 67 7.29 15.64 -3.72
C ASP A 67 7.10 15.40 -2.22
N MET A 68 8.11 15.75 -1.40
CA MET A 68 8.20 15.36 0.00
C MET A 68 8.39 16.53 0.96
N TRP A 69 7.95 16.37 2.20
CA TRP A 69 8.37 17.22 3.32
C TRP A 69 9.69 16.70 3.89
N CYS A 70 10.74 17.50 3.69
CA CYS A 70 12.09 17.18 4.10
C CYS A 70 12.50 17.98 5.34
N PHE A 71 13.19 17.33 6.26
CA PHE A 71 13.74 17.90 7.51
C PHE A 71 15.18 17.38 7.64
N ASP A 72 16.15 18.19 7.29
CA ASP A 72 17.56 17.82 7.25
C ASP A 72 17.82 16.48 6.54
N ASP A 73 18.10 15.42 7.27
CA ASP A 73 18.40 14.07 6.79
C ASP A 73 17.20 13.12 6.80
N VAL A 74 16.03 13.56 7.26
CA VAL A 74 14.80 12.76 7.31
C VAL A 74 13.67 13.40 6.48
N VAL A 75 12.67 12.60 6.14
CA VAL A 75 11.46 13.03 5.44
C VAL A 75 10.22 12.44 6.09
N LEU A 76 9.07 13.09 5.91
CA LEU A 76 7.80 12.40 6.07
C LEU A 76 7.64 11.40 4.91
N ARG A 77 7.48 10.12 5.23
CA ARG A 77 7.47 9.03 4.24
C ARG A 77 6.37 9.22 3.18
N PRO A 78 6.70 9.15 1.88
CA PRO A 78 5.71 9.25 0.80
C PRO A 78 4.93 7.96 0.56
N GLU A 79 5.45 6.83 1.07
CA GLU A 79 4.87 5.48 1.02
C GLU A 79 5.31 4.67 2.24
N THR A 80 4.68 3.53 2.49
CA THR A 80 5.04 2.68 3.65
C THR A 80 6.06 1.60 3.27
N THR A 81 6.35 1.40 1.99
CA THR A 81 7.19 0.33 1.44
C THR A 81 8.59 0.30 2.05
N MET A 82 9.29 1.44 2.09
CA MET A 82 10.69 1.46 2.56
C MET A 82 10.82 1.03 4.02
N GLY A 83 9.89 1.46 4.87
CA GLY A 83 9.85 1.00 6.26
C GLY A 83 9.59 -0.50 6.39
N SER A 84 8.71 -1.04 5.56
CA SER A 84 8.45 -2.48 5.48
C SER A 84 9.68 -3.26 4.99
N TYR A 85 10.40 -2.72 4.01
CA TYR A 85 11.63 -3.34 3.50
C TYR A 85 12.74 -3.37 4.54
N GLU A 86 12.97 -2.28 5.25
CA GLU A 86 13.97 -2.25 6.32
C GLU A 86 13.64 -3.24 7.44
N TYR A 87 12.37 -3.37 7.80
CA TYR A 87 11.96 -4.39 8.76
C TYR A 87 12.12 -5.81 8.20
N ALA A 88 11.78 -6.04 6.93
CA ALA A 88 11.99 -7.34 6.27
C ALA A 88 13.46 -7.75 6.25
N LYS A 89 14.39 -6.83 5.98
CA LYS A 89 15.84 -7.08 6.05
C LYS A 89 16.26 -7.57 7.45
N GLN A 90 15.73 -6.96 8.50
CA GLN A 90 16.00 -7.39 9.89
C GLN A 90 15.47 -8.81 10.12
N LEU A 91 14.26 -9.14 9.71
CA LEU A 91 13.69 -10.48 9.83
C LEU A 91 14.52 -11.54 9.08
N LEU A 92 14.96 -11.23 7.87
CA LEU A 92 15.75 -12.12 7.01
C LEU A 92 17.19 -12.30 7.52
N SER A 93 17.77 -11.30 8.16
CA SER A 93 19.10 -11.37 8.76
C SER A 93 19.16 -12.11 10.09
N GLY A 94 18.03 -12.27 10.77
CA GLY A 94 17.91 -12.90 12.08
C GLY A 94 17.74 -11.91 13.20
N PHE A 95 16.53 -11.38 13.34
CA PHE A 95 16.16 -10.49 14.43
C PHE A 95 15.71 -11.28 15.66
N ASN A 96 16.20 -10.94 16.84
CA ASN A 96 15.92 -11.64 18.12
C ASN A 96 16.13 -13.16 18.04
N ASP A 97 17.23 -13.60 17.45
CA ASP A 97 17.60 -15.02 17.28
C ASP A 97 16.63 -15.86 16.43
N VAL A 98 15.63 -15.22 15.82
CA VAL A 98 14.70 -15.87 14.88
C VAL A 98 14.99 -15.40 13.47
N LYS A 99 15.41 -16.32 12.62
CA LYS A 99 15.63 -16.04 11.20
C LYS A 99 14.42 -16.46 10.37
N TYR A 100 13.74 -15.48 9.81
CA TYR A 100 12.69 -15.73 8.84
C TYR A 100 13.25 -16.19 7.50
N ARG A 101 12.46 -16.94 6.75
CA ARG A 101 12.81 -17.40 5.40
C ARG A 101 11.64 -17.13 4.44
N PRO A 102 11.91 -16.72 3.21
CA PRO A 102 10.85 -16.58 2.22
C PRO A 102 10.08 -17.88 1.98
N PRO A 103 8.77 -17.81 1.73
CA PRO A 103 7.99 -16.59 1.52
C PRO A 103 7.59 -15.91 2.85
N ILE A 104 7.87 -14.61 2.94
CA ILE A 104 7.43 -13.77 4.07
C ILE A 104 6.55 -12.64 3.57
N VAL A 105 5.66 -12.18 4.44
CA VAL A 105 4.81 -11.02 4.19
C VAL A 105 5.02 -10.04 5.31
N VAL A 106 5.41 -8.82 4.97
CA VAL A 106 5.42 -7.69 5.89
C VAL A 106 4.33 -6.72 5.46
N TRP A 107 3.46 -6.36 6.37
CA TRP A 107 2.36 -5.46 6.05
C TRP A 107 2.13 -4.43 7.14
N GLN A 108 1.59 -3.29 6.74
CA GLN A 108 1.20 -2.23 7.65
C GLN A 108 0.03 -1.42 7.12
N HIS A 109 -0.71 -0.81 8.03
CA HIS A 109 -1.68 0.23 7.75
C HIS A 109 -1.19 1.53 8.37
N GLY A 110 -0.93 2.54 7.57
CA GLY A 110 -0.33 3.76 8.06
C GLY A 110 -0.46 4.95 7.13
N LYS A 111 -0.10 6.11 7.66
CA LYS A 111 -0.10 7.35 6.89
C LYS A 111 1.10 7.44 5.96
N SER A 112 0.83 7.98 4.77
CA SER A 112 1.80 8.45 3.79
C SER A 112 1.57 9.91 3.49
N PHE A 113 2.60 10.62 3.03
CA PHE A 113 2.60 12.06 2.88
C PHE A 113 3.17 12.45 1.51
N ARG A 114 2.40 13.22 0.72
CA ARG A 114 2.82 13.69 -0.59
C ARG A 114 2.53 15.18 -0.74
N LYS A 115 3.57 15.95 -0.99
CA LYS A 115 3.49 17.42 -1.09
C LYS A 115 2.95 17.87 -2.43
N GLU A 116 3.19 17.10 -3.49
CA GLU A 116 2.90 17.41 -4.88
C GLU A 116 1.42 17.37 -5.28
N GLN A 117 0.52 17.18 -4.35
CA GLN A 117 -0.92 17.05 -4.64
C GLN A 117 -1.55 18.40 -5.03
N ASP A 118 -1.50 18.76 -6.31
CA ASP A 118 -1.98 20.04 -6.85
C ASP A 118 -3.50 20.18 -6.88
N GLN A 119 -4.22 19.05 -6.95
CA GLN A 119 -5.68 19.01 -6.97
C GLN A 119 -6.22 18.08 -5.88
N PRO A 120 -6.06 18.46 -4.63
CA PRO A 120 -6.27 17.56 -3.51
C PRO A 120 -7.72 17.08 -3.34
N THR A 121 -8.70 17.86 -3.77
CA THR A 121 -10.13 17.49 -3.67
C THR A 121 -10.58 16.56 -4.80
N LYS A 122 -9.87 16.56 -5.92
CA LYS A 122 -10.22 15.71 -7.05
C LYS A 122 -9.65 14.30 -6.83
N PHE A 123 -10.52 13.28 -6.91
CA PHE A 123 -10.13 11.86 -6.74
C PHE A 123 -9.47 11.56 -5.38
N MET A 124 -9.85 12.28 -4.32
CA MET A 124 -9.27 12.10 -2.99
C MET A 124 -7.72 12.07 -3.00
N ARG A 125 -7.12 13.02 -3.70
CA ARG A 125 -5.66 13.23 -3.67
C ARG A 125 -5.31 14.07 -2.46
N LEU A 126 -5.01 13.40 -1.36
CA LEU A 126 -4.72 14.04 -0.09
C LEU A 126 -3.21 14.21 0.10
N LYS A 127 -2.82 15.24 0.85
CA LYS A 127 -1.42 15.47 1.24
C LYS A 127 -0.94 14.53 2.33
N GLU A 128 -1.85 14.07 3.16
CA GLU A 128 -1.66 12.94 4.07
C GLU A 128 -2.83 11.97 3.91
N PHE A 129 -2.54 10.69 3.81
CA PHE A 129 -3.54 9.67 3.53
C PHE A 129 -3.13 8.33 4.10
N TYR A 130 -4.12 7.46 4.33
CA TYR A 130 -3.88 6.12 4.82
C TYR A 130 -3.76 5.11 3.69
N GLN A 131 -2.74 4.27 3.79
CA GLN A 131 -2.51 3.12 2.91
C GLN A 131 -2.42 1.85 3.75
N LEU A 132 -3.06 0.78 3.26
CA LEU A 132 -2.83 -0.58 3.71
C LEU A 132 -1.93 -1.25 2.68
N GLU A 133 -0.69 -1.51 3.06
CA GLU A 133 0.31 -2.07 2.15
C GLU A 133 0.84 -3.41 2.63
N PHE A 134 0.96 -4.34 1.68
CA PHE A 134 1.55 -5.66 1.84
C PHE A 134 2.76 -5.79 0.94
N GLN A 135 3.89 -6.22 1.51
CA GLN A 135 5.11 -6.57 0.79
C GLN A 135 5.27 -8.10 0.89
N ILE A 136 4.94 -8.79 -0.18
CA ILE A 136 4.99 -10.26 -0.27
C ILE A 136 6.31 -10.63 -0.89
N ILE A 137 7.25 -11.12 -0.08
CA ILE A 137 8.65 -11.32 -0.44
C ILE A 137 8.93 -12.81 -0.60
N PHE A 138 9.47 -13.21 -1.73
CA PHE A 138 9.83 -14.59 -2.02
C PHE A 138 11.15 -14.69 -2.77
N SER A 139 11.76 -15.87 -2.73
CA SER A 139 13.03 -16.12 -3.40
C SER A 139 12.90 -15.91 -4.91
N GLU A 140 13.91 -15.34 -5.57
CA GLU A 140 14.00 -15.24 -7.04
C GLU A 140 13.81 -16.57 -7.75
N LYS A 141 14.16 -17.68 -7.08
CA LYS A 141 14.03 -19.06 -7.61
C LYS A 141 12.59 -19.61 -7.51
N THR A 142 11.67 -18.88 -6.87
CA THR A 142 10.28 -19.32 -6.76
C THR A 142 9.63 -19.35 -8.14
N ALA A 143 9.15 -20.54 -8.54
CA ALA A 143 8.49 -20.73 -9.83
C ALA A 143 7.03 -20.27 -9.85
N ASN A 144 6.39 -20.19 -8.67
CA ASN A 144 4.98 -19.85 -8.57
C ASN A 144 4.76 -18.34 -8.76
N ASP A 145 3.86 -17.99 -9.67
CA ASP A 145 3.36 -16.63 -9.81
C ASP A 145 2.06 -16.49 -8.99
N TYR A 146 2.21 -15.97 -7.78
CA TYR A 146 1.08 -15.77 -6.86
C TYR A 146 0.11 -14.68 -7.33
N SER A 147 0.52 -13.78 -8.24
CA SER A 147 -0.32 -12.68 -8.73
C SER A 147 -1.56 -13.16 -9.47
N ILE A 148 -1.47 -14.27 -10.19
CA ILE A 148 -2.55 -14.82 -11.02
C ILE A 148 -3.85 -15.05 -10.23
N THR A 149 -3.73 -15.53 -9.00
CA THR A 149 -4.89 -15.79 -8.13
C THR A 149 -5.12 -14.70 -7.10
N LEU A 150 -4.05 -13.99 -6.71
CA LEU A 150 -4.11 -12.96 -5.69
C LEU A 150 -4.82 -11.70 -6.19
N TYR A 151 -4.47 -11.20 -7.39
CA TYR A 151 -5.04 -9.96 -7.91
C TYR A 151 -6.57 -10.03 -8.08
N PRO A 152 -7.16 -11.07 -8.70
CA PRO A 152 -8.62 -11.20 -8.76
C PRO A 152 -9.28 -11.35 -7.38
N SER A 153 -8.59 -11.97 -6.41
CA SER A 153 -9.13 -12.11 -5.04
C SER A 153 -9.21 -10.76 -4.33
N ILE A 154 -8.22 -9.89 -4.55
CA ILE A 154 -8.18 -8.53 -3.98
C ILE A 154 -9.23 -7.65 -4.63
N GLU A 155 -9.34 -7.67 -5.96
CA GLU A 155 -10.37 -6.95 -6.69
C GLU A 155 -11.76 -7.33 -6.17
N LYS A 156 -12.05 -8.62 -6.03
CA LYS A 156 -13.31 -9.11 -5.48
C LYS A 156 -13.56 -8.63 -4.06
N ALA A 157 -12.53 -8.66 -3.19
CA ALA A 157 -12.66 -8.17 -1.82
C ALA A 157 -12.99 -6.66 -1.78
N ILE A 158 -12.32 -5.87 -2.60
CA ILE A 158 -12.58 -4.43 -2.71
C ILE A 158 -14.00 -4.19 -3.26
N SER A 159 -14.38 -4.86 -4.35
CA SER A 159 -15.70 -4.74 -4.97
C SER A 159 -16.84 -5.07 -4.00
N ASN A 160 -16.68 -6.08 -3.15
CA ASN A 160 -17.67 -6.43 -2.12
C ASN A 160 -17.93 -5.26 -1.14
N MET A 161 -16.89 -4.49 -0.83
CA MET A 161 -16.99 -3.39 0.12
C MET A 161 -17.45 -2.09 -0.52
N ILE A 162 -16.89 -1.69 -1.67
CA ILE A 162 -17.10 -0.34 -2.21
C ILE A 162 -17.95 -0.29 -3.49
N GLY A 163 -18.34 -1.43 -4.05
CA GLY A 163 -19.07 -1.55 -5.31
C GLY A 163 -18.19 -2.02 -6.44
N GLU A 164 -18.74 -2.09 -7.64
CA GLU A 164 -18.09 -2.66 -8.82
C GLU A 164 -16.74 -2.00 -9.13
N CYS A 165 -15.73 -2.85 -9.29
CA CYS A 165 -14.37 -2.44 -9.66
C CYS A 165 -13.91 -3.25 -10.87
N ARG A 166 -12.92 -2.71 -11.58
CA ARG A 166 -12.22 -3.40 -12.66
C ARG A 166 -10.72 -3.39 -12.43
N ILE A 167 -10.06 -4.36 -13.01
CA ILE A 167 -8.59 -4.44 -13.03
C ILE A 167 -8.12 -3.82 -14.36
N GLU A 168 -7.16 -2.90 -14.26
CA GLU A 168 -6.52 -2.29 -15.41
C GLU A 168 -5.00 -2.39 -15.30
N LYS A 169 -4.31 -2.48 -16.43
CA LYS A 169 -2.87 -2.26 -16.44
C LYS A 169 -2.60 -0.78 -16.17
N SER A 170 -1.73 -0.49 -15.21
CA SER A 170 -1.39 0.89 -14.90
C SER A 170 -0.77 1.59 -16.12
N ASP A 171 -1.14 2.83 -16.34
CA ASP A 171 -0.49 3.73 -17.31
C ASP A 171 0.90 4.19 -16.83
N ARG A 172 1.22 3.94 -15.55
CA ARG A 172 2.50 4.26 -14.92
C ARG A 172 3.26 2.97 -14.58
N LEU A 173 4.45 2.85 -15.12
CA LEU A 173 5.37 1.78 -14.77
C LEU A 173 6.61 2.41 -14.14
N PRO A 174 6.67 2.49 -12.79
CA PRO A 174 7.85 3.01 -12.10
C PRO A 174 9.09 2.14 -12.37
N ASP A 175 10.27 2.74 -12.33
CA ASP A 175 11.54 2.04 -12.57
C ASP A 175 11.77 0.85 -11.63
N TYR A 176 11.19 0.88 -10.45
CA TYR A 176 11.28 -0.21 -9.47
C TYR A 176 10.32 -1.39 -9.75
N SER A 177 9.43 -1.28 -10.73
CA SER A 177 8.43 -2.30 -11.02
C SER A 177 8.64 -2.95 -12.39
N GLU A 178 8.35 -4.24 -12.50
CA GLU A 178 8.26 -4.99 -13.76
C GLU A 178 6.83 -4.94 -14.32
N GLU A 179 5.85 -4.88 -13.45
CA GLU A 179 4.44 -4.81 -13.78
C GLU A 179 3.69 -4.04 -12.69
N THR A 180 2.77 -3.20 -13.09
CA THR A 180 1.85 -2.52 -12.18
C THR A 180 0.43 -2.63 -12.73
N ILE A 181 -0.49 -3.04 -11.88
CA ILE A 181 -1.91 -3.22 -12.15
C ILE A 181 -2.71 -2.44 -11.12
N ASP A 182 -3.71 -1.71 -11.58
CA ASP A 182 -4.56 -0.88 -10.73
C ASP A 182 -5.97 -1.48 -10.63
N ILE A 183 -6.60 -1.33 -9.47
CA ILE A 183 -8.02 -1.60 -9.26
C ILE A 183 -8.73 -0.25 -9.24
N ILE A 184 -9.67 -0.10 -10.19
CA ILE A 184 -10.41 1.13 -10.40
C ILE A 184 -11.87 0.92 -9.97
N CYS A 185 -12.37 1.75 -9.07
CA CYS A 185 -13.80 1.79 -8.75
C CYS A 185 -14.56 2.39 -9.94
N GLU A 186 -15.50 1.63 -10.49
CA GLU A 186 -16.22 1.99 -11.74
C GLU A 186 -17.00 3.30 -11.59
N LYS A 187 -17.78 3.44 -10.52
CA LYS A 187 -18.66 4.59 -10.32
C LYS A 187 -17.91 5.92 -10.27
N ALA A 188 -16.78 5.97 -9.58
CA ALA A 188 -15.99 7.19 -9.44
C ALA A 188 -14.88 7.30 -10.48
N ASN A 189 -14.64 6.26 -11.27
CA ASN A 189 -13.46 6.09 -12.11
C ASN A 189 -12.17 6.42 -11.34
N MET A 190 -12.03 5.83 -10.16
CA MET A 190 -10.99 6.16 -9.20
C MET A 190 -10.16 4.92 -8.85
N GLU A 191 -8.85 5.04 -9.02
CA GLU A 191 -7.89 4.06 -8.51
C GLU A 191 -8.00 3.96 -6.98
N VAL A 192 -8.21 2.74 -6.48
CA VAL A 192 -8.33 2.45 -5.04
C VAL A 192 -7.27 1.50 -4.51
N CYS A 193 -6.63 0.77 -5.42
CA CYS A 193 -5.52 -0.14 -5.10
C CYS A 193 -4.55 -0.18 -6.27
N SER A 194 -3.27 -0.25 -5.97
CA SER A 194 -2.20 -0.56 -6.92
C SER A 194 -1.48 -1.84 -6.50
N MET A 195 -1.17 -2.70 -7.46
CA MET A 195 -0.49 -3.98 -7.24
C MET A 195 0.70 -4.06 -8.18
N SER A 196 1.90 -4.22 -7.62
CA SER A 196 3.14 -4.18 -8.39
C SER A 196 4.00 -5.42 -8.19
N LYS A 197 4.60 -5.92 -9.28
CA LYS A 197 5.75 -6.83 -9.20
C LYS A 197 7.02 -5.99 -9.13
N ARG A 198 7.61 -5.91 -7.93
CA ARG A 198 8.75 -5.03 -7.65
C ARG A 198 10.07 -5.78 -7.77
N LYS A 199 11.10 -5.04 -8.21
CA LYS A 199 12.48 -5.53 -8.42
C LYS A 199 13.54 -4.75 -7.61
N ASP A 200 13.09 -3.90 -6.69
CA ASP A 200 13.95 -3.02 -5.89
C ASP A 200 14.27 -3.57 -4.48
N PHE A 201 14.07 -4.86 -4.26
CA PHE A 201 14.47 -5.55 -3.04
C PHE A 201 15.49 -6.65 -3.38
N ASP A 202 16.76 -6.33 -3.21
CA ASP A 202 17.88 -7.12 -3.71
C ASP A 202 17.85 -8.60 -3.31
N GLY A 203 17.96 -9.50 -4.30
CA GLY A 203 17.97 -10.94 -4.11
C GLY A 203 16.60 -11.58 -3.93
N TYR A 204 15.52 -10.81 -4.06
CA TYR A 204 14.16 -11.28 -3.87
C TYR A 204 13.20 -10.71 -4.92
N LYS A 205 12.14 -11.45 -5.18
CA LYS A 205 10.96 -10.95 -5.89
C LYS A 205 9.95 -10.46 -4.87
N VAL A 206 9.26 -9.38 -5.19
CA VAL A 206 8.22 -8.81 -4.33
C VAL A 206 6.94 -8.58 -5.12
N ILE A 207 5.81 -8.99 -4.53
CA ILE A 207 4.49 -8.50 -4.95
C ILE A 207 4.06 -7.50 -3.88
N GLU A 208 3.86 -6.27 -4.30
CA GLU A 208 3.28 -5.22 -3.48
C GLU A 208 1.78 -5.11 -3.73
N ILE A 209 1.03 -4.87 -2.67
CA ILE A 209 -0.39 -4.51 -2.71
C ILE A 209 -0.53 -3.24 -1.89
N ALA A 210 -0.99 -2.17 -2.50
CA ALA A 210 -1.18 -0.87 -1.86
C ALA A 210 -2.64 -0.42 -2.00
N ILE A 211 -3.43 -0.53 -0.93
CA ILE A 211 -4.84 -0.11 -0.90
C ILE A 211 -4.93 1.27 -0.27
N GLY A 212 -5.47 2.24 -1.01
CA GLY A 212 -5.80 3.56 -0.50
C GLY A 212 -7.10 3.51 0.33
N THR A 213 -6.99 3.31 1.64
CA THR A 213 -8.17 3.11 2.50
C THR A 213 -9.07 4.34 2.55
N ASP A 214 -8.53 5.54 2.43
CA ASP A 214 -9.29 6.79 2.38
C ASP A 214 -10.16 6.87 1.12
N ARG A 215 -9.63 6.42 -0.02
CA ARG A 215 -10.39 6.30 -1.27
C ARG A 215 -11.47 5.23 -1.19
N CYS A 216 -11.21 4.14 -0.48
CA CYS A 216 -12.21 3.10 -0.24
C CYS A 216 -13.36 3.64 0.64
N ILE A 217 -13.06 4.39 1.70
CA ILE A 217 -14.07 5.05 2.54
C ILE A 217 -14.93 6.00 1.71
N TYR A 218 -14.30 6.86 0.90
CA TYR A 218 -15.01 7.80 0.03
C TYR A 218 -15.97 7.08 -0.92
N ASN A 219 -15.53 6.03 -1.59
CA ASN A 219 -16.37 5.26 -2.51
C ASN A 219 -17.48 4.51 -1.78
N PHE A 220 -17.24 3.99 -0.60
CA PHE A 220 -18.25 3.34 0.24
C PHE A 220 -19.38 4.29 0.63
N GLN A 221 -19.05 5.51 1.03
CA GLN A 221 -20.03 6.52 1.43
C GLN A 221 -20.82 7.10 0.24
N ASN A 222 -20.30 6.96 -0.97
CA ASN A 222 -20.91 7.48 -2.20
C ASN A 222 -21.45 6.35 -3.12
N LYS A 223 -21.70 5.17 -2.56
CA LYS A 223 -22.31 4.04 -3.30
C LYS A 223 -23.64 4.37 -3.98
#